data_f6e797b1fcc0ad5fbc286c207f399fcd
#
_entry.id   f6e797b1fcc0ad5fbc286c207f399fcd
#
_cell.length_a   1.000
_cell.length_b   1.000
_cell.length_c   1.000
_cell.angle_alpha   90.00
_cell.angle_beta   90.00
_cell.angle_gamma   90.00
#
_symmetry.space_group_name_H-M   'P 1'
#
loop_
_entity.id
_entity.type
_entity.pdbx_description
1 polymer ?
#
loop_
_entity_poly.entity_id
_entity_poly.type
_entity_poly.pdbx_seq_one_letter_code
_entity_poly.pdbx_strand_id
1 'polypeptide(L)'
;MGNRRTAAFFIGLVTLPAFSLAQSGASQSTRRMEAVEKHKKWVEAAQFLGCHSIRVNAYGEGAREDVAKAATDGLAKLSQFAKDFKINVIVENHGGYSSDGKWLSQVISDTRMDNCGTLPDFGNFCIVRDKDECKEWYDRYVGTKEMMPFAKGVSAKAMDFDEQGNCIETDYTRMLGIVKDAGYKGYIGIEYEGSRLSEDEGVRATKVLLERVGAAIS
;
A
#
# COMPACT_ATOMS: atom_id res chain seq x y z
N MET A 1 -8.67 -0.59 31.93
CA MET A 1 -7.67 0.44 31.58
C MET A 1 -6.51 -0.29 30.91
N GLY A 2 -6.56 -0.45 29.62
CA GLY A 2 -5.55 -1.17 28.83
C GLY A 2 -4.67 -0.16 28.10
N ASN A 3 -3.39 -0.16 28.41
CA ASN A 3 -2.37 0.68 27.84
C ASN A 3 -2.26 0.40 26.33
N ARG A 4 -2.85 1.25 25.50
CA ARG A 4 -2.65 1.22 24.04
C ARG A 4 -1.29 1.84 23.75
N ARG A 5 -0.30 1.00 23.45
CA ARG A 5 0.99 1.46 22.95
C ARG A 5 0.81 1.86 21.49
N THR A 6 0.75 3.16 21.24
CA THR A 6 0.92 3.72 19.91
C THR A 6 2.40 3.61 19.57
N ALA A 7 2.81 2.56 18.91
CA ALA A 7 4.16 2.43 18.40
C ALA A 7 4.13 2.95 16.96
N ALA A 8 4.79 4.08 16.72
CA ALA A 8 5.19 4.47 15.39
C ALA A 8 6.28 3.48 14.94
N PHE A 9 5.89 2.43 14.25
CA PHE A 9 6.85 1.56 13.57
C PHE A 9 7.10 2.20 12.20
N PHE A 10 8.34 2.64 11.99
CA PHE A 10 8.89 2.75 10.65
C PHE A 10 8.79 1.36 10.03
N ILE A 11 7.78 1.15 9.19
CA ILE A 11 7.89 0.14 8.16
C ILE A 11 9.09 0.63 7.35
N GLY A 12 10.18 -0.09 7.38
CA GLY A 12 11.32 0.21 6.54
C GLY A 12 10.82 0.17 5.11
N LEU A 13 10.42 1.32 4.61
CA LEU A 13 9.99 1.51 3.23
C LEU A 13 11.25 1.43 2.40
N VAL A 14 11.64 0.22 2.04
CA VAL A 14 12.64 0.05 0.99
C VAL A 14 11.90 0.32 -0.31
N THR A 15 11.90 1.59 -0.71
CA THR A 15 11.55 1.98 -2.08
C THR A 15 12.63 1.43 -2.98
N LEU A 16 12.39 0.24 -3.50
CA LEU A 16 13.22 -0.32 -4.55
C LEU A 16 12.91 0.43 -5.84
N PRO A 17 13.94 0.71 -6.67
CA PRO A 17 13.69 1.21 -8.02
C PRO A 17 12.66 0.28 -8.68
N ALA A 18 11.67 0.86 -9.34
CA ALA A 18 10.53 0.19 -9.93
C ALA A 18 10.98 -0.90 -10.93
N PHE A 19 11.28 -2.10 -10.42
CA PHE A 19 11.38 -3.28 -11.27
C PHE A 19 9.96 -3.80 -11.46
N SER A 20 9.42 -3.53 -12.65
CA SER A 20 8.10 -3.96 -13.05
C SER A 20 7.97 -5.48 -12.96
N LEU A 21 7.18 -5.97 -12.03
CA LEU A 21 6.78 -7.38 -11.97
C LEU A 21 5.82 -7.76 -13.10
N ALA A 22 5.40 -6.79 -13.91
CA ALA A 22 4.33 -6.94 -14.87
C ALA A 22 4.76 -6.55 -16.28
N GLN A 23 5.66 -7.32 -16.88
CA GLN A 23 5.98 -7.18 -18.31
C GLN A 23 5.49 -8.39 -19.08
N SER A 24 4.71 -8.24 -20.16
CA SER A 24 4.19 -9.30 -21.03
C SER A 24 5.15 -9.66 -22.17
N GLY A 25 5.30 -10.96 -22.51
CA GLY A 25 6.20 -11.48 -23.55
C GLY A 25 7.38 -12.32 -23.00
N ALA A 26 8.06 -13.08 -23.85
CA ALA A 26 9.13 -14.01 -23.42
C ALA A 26 10.31 -13.32 -22.72
N SER A 27 10.74 -12.14 -23.20
CA SER A 27 11.79 -11.33 -22.55
C SER A 27 11.31 -10.75 -21.20
N GLN A 28 10.02 -10.63 -21.01
CA GLN A 28 9.36 -10.06 -19.85
C GLN A 28 9.19 -11.10 -18.74
N SER A 29 9.01 -12.38 -19.08
CA SER A 29 9.05 -13.48 -18.11
C SER A 29 10.41 -13.53 -17.41
N THR A 30 11.50 -13.37 -18.14
CA THR A 30 12.86 -13.34 -17.58
C THR A 30 13.04 -12.15 -16.62
N ARG A 31 12.64 -10.94 -17.02
CA ARG A 31 12.73 -9.74 -16.16
C ARG A 31 11.88 -9.86 -14.89
N ARG A 32 10.69 -10.47 -15.00
CA ARG A 32 9.84 -10.74 -13.84
C ARG A 32 10.53 -11.70 -12.87
N MET A 33 11.13 -12.77 -13.35
CA MET A 33 11.87 -13.71 -12.50
C MET A 33 13.10 -13.05 -11.86
N GLU A 34 13.83 -12.22 -12.60
CA GLU A 34 14.92 -11.41 -12.02
C GLU A 34 14.42 -10.46 -10.93
N ALA A 35 13.24 -9.85 -11.10
CA ALA A 35 12.65 -9.00 -10.09
C ALA A 35 12.31 -9.81 -8.82
N VAL A 36 11.70 -10.98 -8.95
CA VAL A 36 11.44 -11.88 -7.82
C VAL A 36 12.75 -12.22 -7.09
N GLU A 37 13.78 -12.64 -7.81
CA GLU A 37 15.09 -12.98 -7.20
C GLU A 37 15.71 -11.78 -6.46
N LYS A 38 15.64 -10.60 -7.05
CA LYS A 38 16.15 -9.37 -6.40
C LYS A 38 15.39 -8.99 -5.13
N HIS A 39 14.13 -9.41 -5.00
CA HIS A 39 13.32 -9.13 -3.81
C HIS A 39 13.58 -10.12 -2.66
N LYS A 40 14.09 -11.31 -2.92
CA LYS A 40 14.35 -12.33 -1.88
C LYS A 40 15.25 -11.83 -0.76
N LYS A 41 16.34 -11.12 -1.10
CA LYS A 41 17.23 -10.51 -0.10
C LYS A 41 16.52 -9.52 0.84
N TRP A 42 15.45 -8.87 0.37
CA TRP A 42 14.67 -7.94 1.18
C TRP A 42 13.71 -8.68 2.12
N VAL A 43 13.23 -9.85 1.73
CA VAL A 43 12.49 -10.76 2.62
C VAL A 43 13.40 -11.20 3.78
N GLU A 44 14.63 -11.63 3.47
CA GLU A 44 15.63 -12.02 4.48
C GLU A 44 16.00 -10.85 5.40
N ALA A 45 16.23 -9.66 4.84
CA ALA A 45 16.51 -8.46 5.61
C ALA A 45 15.34 -8.07 6.52
N ALA A 46 14.11 -8.13 6.00
CA ALA A 46 12.90 -7.85 6.78
C ALA A 46 12.73 -8.82 7.94
N GLN A 47 12.97 -10.10 7.72
CA GLN A 47 12.95 -11.13 8.77
C GLN A 47 14.01 -10.84 9.83
N PHE A 48 15.25 -10.52 9.41
CA PHE A 48 16.34 -10.18 10.34
C PHE A 48 16.00 -8.96 11.21
N LEU A 49 15.33 -7.94 10.63
CA LEU A 49 14.92 -6.72 11.32
C LEU A 49 13.63 -6.89 12.16
N GLY A 50 13.00 -8.06 12.14
CA GLY A 50 11.75 -8.31 12.86
C GLY A 50 10.53 -7.64 12.24
N CYS A 51 10.59 -7.28 10.96
CA CYS A 51 9.43 -6.77 10.22
C CYS A 51 8.39 -7.88 10.00
N HIS A 52 7.11 -7.50 9.86
CA HIS A 52 6.05 -8.45 9.52
C HIS A 52 5.78 -8.54 8.02
N SER A 53 6.26 -7.57 7.23
CA SER A 53 5.96 -7.47 5.80
C SER A 53 7.08 -6.75 5.04
N ILE A 54 7.15 -7.02 3.73
CA ILE A 54 7.81 -6.17 2.75
C ILE A 54 6.77 -5.56 1.82
N ARG A 55 6.97 -4.30 1.43
CA ARG A 55 6.15 -3.64 0.41
C ARG A 55 6.79 -3.80 -0.96
N VAL A 56 5.97 -4.12 -1.95
CA VAL A 56 6.35 -4.19 -3.37
C VAL A 56 5.34 -3.45 -4.23
N ASN A 57 5.70 -3.13 -5.48
CA ASN A 57 4.81 -2.51 -6.45
C ASN A 57 4.33 -3.53 -7.48
N ALA A 58 3.05 -3.46 -7.85
CA ALA A 58 2.46 -4.18 -8.98
C ALA A 58 2.36 -3.25 -10.21
N TYR A 59 3.50 -2.68 -10.60
CA TYR A 59 3.57 -1.75 -11.73
C TYR A 59 3.88 -2.50 -13.04
N GLY A 60 3.25 -2.12 -14.14
CA GLY A 60 3.50 -2.71 -15.45
C GLY A 60 2.87 -1.92 -16.59
N GLU A 61 3.38 -2.16 -17.81
CA GLU A 61 2.91 -1.56 -19.04
C GLU A 61 2.26 -2.63 -19.93
N GLY A 62 1.26 -2.24 -20.70
CA GLY A 62 0.52 -3.09 -21.61
C GLY A 62 -0.94 -3.26 -21.27
N ALA A 63 -1.58 -4.29 -21.82
CA ALA A 63 -2.98 -4.55 -21.56
C ALA A 63 -3.23 -4.89 -20.08
N ARG A 64 -4.31 -4.39 -19.54
CA ARG A 64 -4.70 -4.50 -18.13
C ARG A 64 -4.69 -5.94 -17.62
N GLU A 65 -5.22 -6.86 -18.42
CA GLU A 65 -5.32 -8.28 -18.09
C GLU A 65 -3.95 -8.97 -18.10
N ASP A 66 -3.05 -8.58 -19.01
CA ASP A 66 -1.72 -9.16 -19.11
C ASP A 66 -0.84 -8.68 -17.93
N VAL A 67 -0.98 -7.40 -17.56
CA VAL A 67 -0.34 -6.84 -16.36
C VAL A 67 -0.85 -7.54 -15.10
N ALA A 68 -2.16 -7.80 -14.99
CA ALA A 68 -2.74 -8.53 -13.87
C ALA A 68 -2.17 -9.94 -13.74
N LYS A 69 -2.15 -10.72 -14.83
CA LYS A 69 -1.58 -12.08 -14.84
C LYS A 69 -0.10 -12.09 -14.46
N ALA A 70 0.67 -11.14 -14.97
CA ALA A 70 2.08 -11.04 -14.68
C ALA A 70 2.35 -10.65 -13.22
N ALA A 71 1.58 -9.71 -12.67
CA ALA A 71 1.64 -9.32 -11.26
C ALA A 71 1.28 -10.49 -10.34
N THR A 72 0.18 -11.19 -10.63
CA THR A 72 -0.26 -12.38 -9.88
C THR A 72 0.83 -13.45 -9.83
N ASP A 73 1.44 -13.78 -10.98
CA ASP A 73 2.52 -14.79 -11.04
C ASP A 73 3.76 -14.36 -10.23
N GLY A 74 4.21 -13.12 -10.38
CA GLY A 74 5.36 -12.58 -9.65
C GLY A 74 5.13 -12.54 -8.14
N LEU A 75 3.97 -12.03 -7.72
CA LEU A 75 3.58 -11.93 -6.32
C LEU A 75 3.43 -13.32 -5.68
N ALA A 76 2.80 -14.29 -6.37
CA ALA A 76 2.66 -15.64 -5.86
C ALA A 76 4.02 -16.30 -5.61
N LYS A 77 4.97 -16.18 -6.55
CA LYS A 77 6.32 -16.72 -6.41
C LYS A 77 7.11 -16.08 -5.27
N LEU A 78 7.03 -14.75 -5.14
CA LEU A 78 7.70 -14.06 -4.05
C LEU A 78 7.07 -14.40 -2.69
N SER A 79 5.75 -14.48 -2.63
CA SER A 79 5.02 -14.86 -1.42
C SER A 79 5.30 -16.30 -1.00
N GLN A 80 5.44 -17.22 -1.96
CA GLN A 80 5.85 -18.60 -1.68
C GLN A 80 7.22 -18.65 -1.01
N PHE A 81 8.19 -17.87 -1.50
CA PHE A 81 9.51 -17.76 -0.87
C PHE A 81 9.40 -17.11 0.53
N ALA A 82 8.67 -16.01 0.64
CA ALA A 82 8.55 -15.23 1.87
C ALA A 82 7.82 -15.99 3.00
N LYS A 83 7.05 -17.03 2.67
CA LYS A 83 6.31 -17.85 3.62
C LYS A 83 7.22 -18.53 4.64
N ASP A 84 8.36 -19.05 4.20
CA ASP A 84 9.33 -19.74 5.07
C ASP A 84 9.97 -18.75 6.07
N PHE A 85 10.00 -17.48 5.75
CA PHE A 85 10.50 -16.38 6.60
C PHE A 85 9.39 -15.75 7.47
N LYS A 86 8.14 -16.20 7.33
CA LYS A 86 6.95 -15.60 7.99
C LYS A 86 6.76 -14.12 7.67
N ILE A 87 7.15 -13.71 6.47
CA ILE A 87 7.03 -12.34 5.96
C ILE A 87 5.84 -12.27 5.00
N ASN A 88 5.01 -11.24 5.15
CA ASN A 88 3.99 -10.92 4.16
C ASN A 88 4.60 -10.12 3.01
N VAL A 89 4.09 -10.36 1.80
CA VAL A 89 4.36 -9.54 0.62
C VAL A 89 3.13 -8.68 0.39
N ILE A 90 3.27 -7.37 0.55
CA ILE A 90 2.15 -6.44 0.44
C ILE A 90 2.34 -5.47 -0.71
N VAL A 91 1.24 -5.18 -1.40
CA VAL A 91 1.21 -4.24 -2.53
C VAL A 91 0.46 -2.98 -2.12
N GLU A 92 1.10 -1.84 -2.32
CA GLU A 92 0.48 -0.54 -2.19
C GLU A 92 -0.20 -0.12 -3.50
N ASN A 93 -1.37 0.51 -3.42
CA ASN A 93 -1.91 1.26 -4.54
C ASN A 93 -1.02 2.48 -4.79
N HIS A 94 -0.22 2.46 -5.87
CA HIS A 94 0.82 3.47 -6.12
C HIS A 94 0.95 3.83 -7.60
N GLY A 95 -0.11 4.33 -8.19
CA GLY A 95 -0.18 4.74 -9.59
C GLY A 95 -0.50 3.58 -10.56
N GLY A 96 -0.97 3.96 -11.75
CA GLY A 96 -1.37 3.01 -12.77
C GLY A 96 -2.50 2.08 -12.34
N TYR A 97 -2.51 0.86 -12.84
CA TYR A 97 -3.56 -0.11 -12.51
C TYR A 97 -3.66 -0.45 -11.03
N SER A 98 -2.56 -0.34 -10.26
CA SER A 98 -2.60 -0.60 -8.82
C SER A 98 -3.42 0.44 -8.05
N SER A 99 -3.67 1.62 -8.62
CA SER A 99 -4.57 2.65 -8.05
C SER A 99 -6.07 2.33 -8.21
N ASP A 100 -6.42 1.31 -8.99
CA ASP A 100 -7.77 0.75 -9.04
C ASP A 100 -7.89 -0.35 -7.98
N GLY A 101 -8.64 -0.07 -6.92
CA GLY A 101 -8.78 -0.97 -5.78
C GLY A 101 -9.34 -2.34 -6.16
N LYS A 102 -10.29 -2.37 -7.09
CA LYS A 102 -10.88 -3.62 -7.58
C LYS A 102 -9.85 -4.46 -8.34
N TRP A 103 -9.06 -3.82 -9.22
CA TRP A 103 -8.02 -4.51 -9.96
C TRP A 103 -6.96 -5.09 -9.02
N LEU A 104 -6.48 -4.29 -8.07
CA LEU A 104 -5.46 -4.74 -7.13
C LEU A 104 -5.97 -5.87 -6.24
N SER A 105 -7.18 -5.76 -5.72
CA SER A 105 -7.81 -6.80 -4.91
C SER A 105 -7.96 -8.11 -5.66
N GLN A 106 -8.32 -8.06 -6.94
CA GLN A 106 -8.41 -9.25 -7.80
C GLN A 106 -7.02 -9.88 -8.00
N VAL A 107 -5.98 -9.09 -8.31
CA VAL A 107 -4.60 -9.57 -8.45
C VAL A 107 -4.14 -10.30 -7.18
N ILE A 108 -4.39 -9.71 -6.00
CA ILE A 108 -4.03 -10.33 -4.72
C ILE A 108 -4.80 -11.64 -4.50
N SER A 109 -6.10 -11.64 -4.72
CA SER A 109 -6.96 -12.82 -4.59
C SER A 109 -6.48 -13.97 -5.49
N ASP A 110 -6.10 -13.67 -6.72
CA ASP A 110 -5.67 -14.65 -7.71
C ASP A 110 -4.30 -15.27 -7.40
N THR A 111 -3.49 -14.67 -6.53
CA THR A 111 -2.26 -15.29 -6.03
C THR A 111 -2.53 -16.55 -5.21
N ARG A 112 -3.68 -16.64 -4.54
CA ARG A 112 -4.07 -17.70 -3.59
C ARG A 112 -3.05 -17.89 -2.46
N MET A 113 -2.37 -16.83 -2.07
CA MET A 113 -1.34 -16.84 -1.03
C MET A 113 -1.82 -16.06 0.19
N ASP A 114 -1.91 -16.72 1.36
CA ASP A 114 -2.37 -16.10 2.61
C ASP A 114 -1.46 -14.99 3.12
N ASN A 115 -0.18 -15.05 2.77
CA ASN A 115 0.82 -14.03 3.09
C ASN A 115 1.03 -13.00 1.98
N CYS A 116 0.19 -12.99 0.93
CA CYS A 116 0.09 -11.89 -0.02
C CYS A 116 -1.06 -10.97 0.37
N GLY A 117 -0.88 -9.66 0.30
CA GLY A 117 -1.92 -8.73 0.70
C GLY A 117 -1.76 -7.33 0.14
N THR A 118 -2.60 -6.42 0.59
CA THR A 118 -2.56 -5.00 0.22
C THR A 118 -2.00 -4.14 1.34
N LEU A 119 -1.50 -2.97 0.97
CA LEU A 119 -1.20 -1.82 1.80
C LEU A 119 -2.04 -0.65 1.27
N PRO A 120 -3.34 -0.55 1.63
CA PRO A 120 -4.16 0.57 1.19
C PRO A 120 -3.56 1.90 1.63
N ASP A 121 -3.19 2.74 0.64
CA ASP A 121 -2.78 4.11 0.84
C ASP A 121 -3.95 5.05 0.56
N PHE A 122 -4.14 6.07 1.41
CA PHE A 122 -5.32 6.94 1.36
C PHE A 122 -5.29 7.98 0.24
N GLY A 123 -4.14 8.19 -0.42
CA GLY A 123 -3.94 9.24 -1.42
C GLY A 123 -3.66 8.74 -2.84
N ASN A 124 -3.13 7.55 -3.01
CA ASN A 124 -2.60 7.06 -4.29
C ASN A 124 -3.66 6.45 -5.22
N PHE A 125 -4.61 7.26 -5.67
CA PHE A 125 -5.73 6.78 -6.52
C PHE A 125 -5.71 7.33 -7.94
N CYS A 126 -4.56 7.80 -8.43
CA CYS A 126 -4.41 8.23 -9.81
C CYS A 126 -4.05 7.06 -10.73
N ILE A 127 -4.97 6.68 -11.63
CA ILE A 127 -4.76 5.61 -12.62
C ILE A 127 -3.95 6.11 -13.81
N VAL A 128 -4.35 7.23 -14.40
CA VAL A 128 -3.69 7.81 -15.57
C VAL A 128 -3.12 9.18 -15.21
N ARG A 129 -1.82 9.32 -15.33
CA ARG A 129 -1.12 10.58 -15.12
C ARG A 129 -0.51 11.07 -16.43
N ASP A 130 -0.72 12.35 -16.75
CA ASP A 130 -0.03 13.05 -17.82
C ASP A 130 0.81 14.17 -17.19
N LYS A 131 2.13 14.01 -17.24
CA LYS A 131 3.09 14.85 -16.51
C LYS A 131 2.73 14.90 -15.02
N ASP A 132 2.42 16.09 -14.50
CA ASP A 132 2.10 16.31 -13.09
C ASP A 132 0.59 16.28 -12.79
N GLU A 133 -0.25 16.09 -13.82
CA GLU A 133 -1.71 16.11 -13.68
C GLU A 133 -2.31 14.71 -13.74
N CYS A 134 -3.17 14.39 -12.80
CA CYS A 134 -3.94 13.15 -12.86
C CYS A 134 -5.16 13.33 -13.78
N LYS A 135 -5.22 12.50 -14.83
CA LYS A 135 -6.31 12.52 -15.83
C LYS A 135 -7.44 11.55 -15.51
N GLU A 136 -7.15 10.49 -14.74
CA GLU A 136 -8.13 9.48 -14.35
C GLU A 136 -7.92 9.10 -12.90
N TRP A 137 -8.93 9.40 -12.07
CA TRP A 137 -8.95 9.09 -10.65
C TRP A 137 -9.88 7.91 -10.35
N TYR A 138 -9.43 7.03 -9.47
CA TYR A 138 -10.32 6.09 -8.80
C TYR A 138 -10.89 6.71 -7.52
N ASP A 139 -12.13 6.36 -7.15
CA ASP A 139 -12.67 6.83 -5.86
C ASP A 139 -11.89 6.19 -4.70
N ARG A 140 -11.24 7.05 -3.90
CA ARG A 140 -10.36 6.59 -2.81
C ARG A 140 -11.09 5.80 -1.73
N TYR A 141 -12.33 6.12 -1.46
CA TYR A 141 -13.11 5.43 -0.43
C TYR A 141 -13.60 4.07 -0.94
N VAL A 142 -14.02 4.00 -2.18
CA VAL A 142 -14.37 2.73 -2.85
C VAL A 142 -13.14 1.85 -2.94
N GLY A 143 -12.03 2.36 -3.44
CA GLY A 143 -10.79 1.60 -3.61
C GLY A 143 -10.21 1.10 -2.28
N THR A 144 -10.20 1.94 -1.24
CA THR A 144 -9.79 1.50 0.09
C THR A 144 -10.69 0.38 0.59
N LYS A 145 -12.03 0.54 0.49
CA LYS A 145 -12.98 -0.49 0.92
C LYS A 145 -12.77 -1.83 0.21
N GLU A 146 -12.46 -1.80 -1.10
CA GLU A 146 -12.19 -2.99 -1.89
C GLU A 146 -10.89 -3.70 -1.48
N MET A 147 -9.86 -2.93 -1.12
CA MET A 147 -8.56 -3.47 -0.71
C MET A 147 -8.52 -3.98 0.73
N MET A 148 -9.35 -3.42 1.63
CA MET A 148 -9.32 -3.76 3.06
C MET A 148 -9.44 -5.23 3.40
N PRO A 149 -10.22 -6.10 2.70
CA PRO A 149 -10.26 -7.54 2.97
C PRO A 149 -8.90 -8.25 2.87
N PHE A 150 -7.96 -7.67 2.13
CA PHE A 150 -6.62 -8.19 1.92
C PHE A 150 -5.54 -7.41 2.67
N ALA A 151 -5.92 -6.37 3.43
CA ALA A 151 -4.97 -5.46 4.06
C ALA A 151 -4.14 -6.14 5.15
N LYS A 152 -2.83 -5.99 5.06
CA LYS A 152 -1.87 -6.41 6.09
C LYS A 152 -1.08 -5.22 6.66
N GLY A 153 -1.29 -4.05 6.10
CA GLY A 153 -0.86 -2.74 6.55
C GLY A 153 -1.80 -1.70 5.98
N VAL A 154 -1.74 -0.48 6.48
CA VAL A 154 -2.49 0.69 5.96
C VAL A 154 -1.53 1.88 5.97
N SER A 155 -1.54 2.69 4.91
CA SER A 155 -0.80 3.95 4.80
C SER A 155 -1.77 5.13 4.88
N ALA A 156 -1.67 5.89 5.98
CA ALA A 156 -2.43 7.11 6.16
C ALA A 156 -1.70 8.28 5.51
N LYS A 157 -1.78 8.35 4.17
CA LYS A 157 -1.24 9.47 3.42
C LYS A 157 -2.05 10.73 3.66
N ALA A 158 -1.37 11.80 4.09
CA ALA A 158 -1.91 13.14 4.17
C ALA A 158 -1.08 14.08 3.30
N MET A 159 -1.75 15.03 2.68
CA MET A 159 -1.13 16.13 1.97
C MET A 159 -1.16 17.38 2.86
N ASP A 160 -2.05 18.31 2.60
CA ASP A 160 -2.15 19.54 3.38
C ASP A 160 -3.34 19.53 4.36
N PHE A 161 -3.28 20.43 5.34
CA PHE A 161 -4.28 20.53 6.40
C PHE A 161 -5.00 21.88 6.36
N ASP A 162 -6.29 21.87 6.75
CA ASP A 162 -7.07 23.07 7.01
C ASP A 162 -6.72 23.67 8.39
N GLU A 163 -7.33 24.83 8.73
CA GLU A 163 -7.12 25.51 10.00
C GLU A 163 -7.57 24.68 11.22
N GLN A 164 -8.45 23.72 11.02
CA GLN A 164 -8.95 22.79 12.04
C GLN A 164 -8.11 21.53 12.16
N GLY A 165 -7.05 21.41 11.35
CA GLY A 165 -6.16 20.24 11.30
C GLY A 165 -6.80 19.00 10.66
N ASN A 166 -7.75 19.17 9.74
CA ASN A 166 -8.24 18.08 8.89
C ASN A 166 -7.44 18.03 7.60
N CYS A 167 -7.21 16.83 7.08
CA CYS A 167 -6.61 16.68 5.77
C CYS A 167 -7.58 17.19 4.69
N ILE A 168 -7.09 18.10 3.81
CA ILE A 168 -7.93 18.77 2.81
C ILE A 168 -8.41 17.77 1.75
N GLU A 169 -7.54 16.87 1.32
CA GLU A 169 -7.81 15.96 0.18
C GLU A 169 -8.60 14.71 0.58
N THR A 170 -8.55 14.33 1.86
CA THR A 170 -9.14 13.08 2.34
C THR A 170 -9.93 13.30 3.62
N ASP A 171 -11.21 12.93 3.61
CA ASP A 171 -12.01 12.85 4.83
C ASP A 171 -11.57 11.65 5.66
N TYR A 172 -10.77 11.91 6.69
CA TYR A 172 -10.24 10.87 7.57
C TYR A 172 -11.32 10.21 8.45
N THR A 173 -12.42 10.88 8.73
CA THR A 173 -13.54 10.29 9.47
C THR A 173 -14.17 9.17 8.65
N ARG A 174 -14.46 9.46 7.39
CA ARG A 174 -14.98 8.47 6.43
C ARG A 174 -13.97 7.36 6.17
N MET A 175 -12.70 7.72 5.99
CA MET A 175 -11.64 6.77 5.65
C MET A 175 -11.36 5.79 6.79
N LEU A 176 -11.19 6.28 8.02
CA LEU A 176 -10.98 5.43 9.18
C LEU A 176 -12.22 4.62 9.56
N GLY A 177 -13.41 5.13 9.24
CA GLY A 177 -14.65 4.35 9.32
C GLY A 177 -14.58 3.08 8.46
N ILE A 178 -14.14 3.20 7.20
CA ILE A 178 -13.95 2.06 6.29
C ILE A 178 -12.94 1.05 6.87
N VAL A 179 -11.81 1.54 7.39
CA VAL A 179 -10.77 0.68 8.00
C VAL A 179 -11.31 -0.06 9.23
N LYS A 180 -12.07 0.64 10.08
CA LYS A 180 -12.73 0.07 11.28
C LYS A 180 -13.78 -0.98 10.91
N ASP A 181 -14.66 -0.65 9.96
CA ASP A 181 -15.76 -1.53 9.52
C ASP A 181 -15.23 -2.83 8.89
N ALA A 182 -14.05 -2.79 8.26
CA ALA A 182 -13.35 -3.96 7.78
C ALA A 182 -12.75 -4.84 8.90
N GLY A 183 -12.86 -4.41 10.16
CA GLY A 183 -12.32 -5.15 11.31
C GLY A 183 -10.79 -5.12 11.42
N TYR A 184 -10.11 -4.19 10.74
CA TYR A 184 -8.65 -4.10 10.75
C TYR A 184 -8.12 -3.79 12.15
N LYS A 185 -7.09 -4.53 12.58
CA LYS A 185 -6.46 -4.41 13.92
C LYS A 185 -4.95 -4.18 13.85
N GLY A 186 -4.41 -4.04 12.64
CA GLY A 186 -2.98 -3.82 12.42
C GLY A 186 -2.55 -2.36 12.64
N TYR A 187 -1.34 -2.08 12.25
CA TYR A 187 -0.76 -0.74 12.32
C TYR A 187 -1.20 0.11 11.13
N ILE A 188 -1.38 1.41 11.38
CA ILE A 188 -1.58 2.43 10.35
C ILE A 188 -0.28 3.24 10.30
N GLY A 189 0.44 3.15 9.20
CA GLY A 189 1.63 3.95 8.93
C GLY A 189 1.23 5.39 8.59
N ILE A 190 2.10 6.34 8.91
CA ILE A 190 1.91 7.75 8.56
C ILE A 190 2.80 8.06 7.36
N GLU A 191 2.22 8.70 6.36
CA GLU A 191 2.93 9.26 5.22
C GLU A 191 2.45 10.69 4.97
N TYR A 192 3.38 11.64 4.93
CA TYR A 192 3.07 13.05 4.63
C TYR A 192 3.77 13.47 3.34
N GLU A 193 3.01 13.99 2.39
CA GLU A 193 3.50 14.50 1.11
C GLU A 193 2.97 15.91 0.80
N GLY A 194 2.54 16.65 1.82
CA GLY A 194 2.07 18.02 1.68
C GLY A 194 3.20 19.01 1.43
N SER A 195 2.83 20.22 1.09
CA SER A 195 3.78 21.29 0.74
C SER A 195 3.80 22.48 1.71
N ARG A 196 2.83 22.54 2.64
CA ARG A 196 2.64 23.69 3.53
C ARG A 196 3.37 23.55 4.87
N LEU A 197 3.68 22.34 5.27
CA LEU A 197 4.40 22.05 6.51
C LEU A 197 5.75 21.38 6.17
N SER A 198 6.69 21.45 7.10
CA SER A 198 7.87 20.60 7.03
C SER A 198 7.48 19.12 7.20
N GLU A 199 8.33 18.19 6.77
CA GLU A 199 8.09 16.75 6.89
C GLU A 199 7.77 16.33 8.34
N ASP A 200 8.55 16.82 9.32
CA ASP A 200 8.33 16.53 10.75
C ASP A 200 7.00 17.08 11.25
N GLU A 201 6.66 18.31 10.91
CA GLU A 201 5.38 18.94 11.28
C GLU A 201 4.20 18.22 10.64
N GLY A 202 4.31 17.86 9.35
CA GLY A 202 3.26 17.13 8.64
C GLY A 202 3.03 15.72 9.18
N VAL A 203 4.08 14.99 9.52
CA VAL A 203 3.98 13.69 10.20
C VAL A 203 3.30 13.82 11.56
N ARG A 204 3.64 14.86 12.36
CA ARG A 204 3.00 15.12 13.65
C ARG A 204 1.52 15.51 13.49
N ALA A 205 1.20 16.35 12.50
CA ALA A 205 -0.18 16.75 12.20
C ALA A 205 -1.02 15.53 11.78
N THR A 206 -0.50 14.66 10.94
CA THR A 206 -1.15 13.41 10.54
C THR A 206 -1.40 12.51 11.76
N LYS A 207 -0.42 12.39 12.66
CA LYS A 207 -0.58 11.61 13.90
C LYS A 207 -1.72 12.16 14.76
N VAL A 208 -1.75 13.48 14.98
CA VAL A 208 -2.82 14.14 15.77
C VAL A 208 -4.18 13.91 15.12
N LEU A 209 -4.29 14.01 13.80
CA LEU A 209 -5.53 13.76 13.06
C LEU A 209 -5.99 12.31 13.25
N LEU A 210 -5.09 11.32 13.11
CA LEU A 210 -5.40 9.91 13.31
C LEU A 210 -5.88 9.61 14.72
N GLU A 211 -5.22 10.17 15.75
CA GLU A 211 -5.59 9.98 17.15
C GLU A 211 -6.96 10.63 17.47
N ARG A 212 -7.20 11.83 16.98
CA ARG A 212 -8.46 12.55 17.15
C ARG A 212 -9.63 11.81 16.51
N VAL A 213 -9.51 11.43 15.24
CA VAL A 213 -10.57 10.74 14.51
C VAL A 213 -10.76 9.33 15.07
N GLY A 214 -9.67 8.60 15.34
CA GLY A 214 -9.73 7.28 15.93
C GLY A 214 -10.46 7.25 17.28
N ALA A 215 -10.28 8.25 18.11
CA ALA A 215 -11.03 8.38 19.38
C ALA A 215 -12.51 8.65 19.16
N ALA A 216 -12.86 9.44 18.13
CA ALA A 216 -14.25 9.80 17.84
C ALA A 216 -15.09 8.65 17.25
N ILE A 217 -14.45 7.71 16.54
CA ILE A 217 -15.14 6.57 15.90
C ILE A 217 -15.01 5.26 16.68
N SER A 218 -14.36 5.29 17.87
CA SER A 218 -14.07 4.09 18.70
C SER A 218 -15.31 3.40 19.25
#